data_fe0749abf9d04176b4546ae5a1f62808
#
_entry.id   fe0749abf9d04176b4546ae5a1f62808
#
_cell.length_a   1.000
_cell.length_b   1.000
_cell.length_c   1.000
_cell.angle_alpha   90.00
_cell.angle_beta   90.00
_cell.angle_gamma   90.00
#
_symmetry.space_group_name_H-M   'P 1'
#
loop_
_entity.id
_entity.type
_entity.pdbx_description
1 polymer ?
#
loop_
_entity_poly.entity_id
_entity_poly.type
_entity_poly.pdbx_seq_one_letter_code
_entity_poly.pdbx_strand_id
1 'polypeptide(L)'
;MKHLGNFVALLILAVNALFTGLLLFTAYSPHIQPVTHPVQSCLGLTFPVFLMINAGFLIFWLVIQRYRSALLPLIGMLLCYSQIRTYLPINFHTDHLPETSIKLLSYNIMGFDGAAKQDGKNPILTYLKESGADILCLQEYSTVQSSKHLSQKDVERELKAYPYHRINTVGSGKGHTNKIACYSKFPILSSRILDYPSEYNGSVLYEIKIGEDTVTLINNHLESNKLTKADKVVYEDMLKSPEKEKVKSGARLLIRKLAEASAIRAPQADTIAHEIAASPHPYIIVCGDFNDTPISYTHRTIAQDLDDAFTQSGRGLGISYNQNRFYFRIDNILTSKNLRAYNCTVDRSIKESDHYPIWCYITKRSVSYTHLRAHETGRNL
;
A
#
# COMPACT_ATOMS: atom_id res chain seq x y z
N MET A 1 -9.02 -51.43 -9.69
CA MET A 1 -8.69 -50.35 -8.72
C MET A 1 -7.70 -49.31 -9.30
N LYS A 2 -6.58 -49.67 -9.93
CA LYS A 2 -5.59 -48.71 -10.50
C LYS A 2 -6.20 -47.75 -11.54
N HIS A 3 -7.04 -48.25 -12.46
CA HIS A 3 -7.69 -47.40 -13.48
C HIS A 3 -8.64 -46.39 -12.89
N LEU A 4 -9.45 -46.76 -11.89
CA LEU A 4 -10.35 -45.86 -11.19
C LEU A 4 -9.57 -44.78 -10.43
N GLY A 5 -8.47 -45.15 -9.72
CA GLY A 5 -7.61 -44.19 -9.05
C GLY A 5 -6.92 -43.18 -9.99
N ASN A 6 -6.56 -43.61 -11.19
CA ASN A 6 -6.01 -42.72 -12.21
C ASN A 6 -7.08 -41.79 -12.81
N PHE A 7 -8.29 -42.26 -13.03
CA PHE A 7 -9.40 -41.43 -13.49
C PHE A 7 -9.77 -40.35 -12.50
N VAL A 8 -9.91 -40.70 -11.20
CA VAL A 8 -10.17 -39.73 -10.11
C VAL A 8 -9.05 -38.70 -10.05
N ALA A 9 -7.79 -39.13 -10.15
CA ALA A 9 -6.68 -38.19 -10.11
C ALA A 9 -6.67 -37.24 -11.32
N LEU A 10 -7.10 -37.68 -12.49
CA LEU A 10 -7.23 -36.81 -13.68
C LEU A 10 -8.32 -35.75 -13.47
N LEU A 11 -9.47 -36.11 -12.85
CA LEU A 11 -10.52 -35.15 -12.50
C LEU A 11 -10.02 -34.09 -11.52
N ILE A 12 -9.30 -34.52 -10.46
CA ILE A 12 -8.72 -33.59 -9.48
C ILE A 12 -7.68 -32.69 -10.16
N LEU A 13 -6.87 -33.23 -11.08
CA LEU A 13 -5.90 -32.43 -11.83
C LEU A 13 -6.58 -31.40 -12.73
N ALA A 14 -7.70 -31.74 -13.38
CA ALA A 14 -8.48 -30.79 -14.16
C ALA A 14 -9.04 -29.65 -13.31
N VAL A 15 -9.54 -29.96 -12.11
CA VAL A 15 -9.98 -28.95 -11.13
C VAL A 15 -8.80 -28.07 -10.69
N ASN A 16 -7.65 -28.68 -10.38
CA ASN A 16 -6.44 -27.93 -10.04
C ASN A 16 -5.99 -27.01 -11.20
N ALA A 17 -6.07 -27.47 -12.46
CA ALA A 17 -5.74 -26.64 -13.62
C ALA A 17 -6.64 -25.41 -13.72
N LEU A 18 -7.93 -25.55 -13.46
CA LEU A 18 -8.86 -24.41 -13.37
C LEU A 18 -8.42 -23.41 -12.29
N PHE A 19 -8.13 -23.88 -11.07
CA PHE A 19 -7.71 -23.01 -9.98
C PHE A 19 -6.32 -22.39 -10.21
N THR A 20 -5.42 -23.09 -10.91
CA THR A 20 -4.15 -22.50 -11.33
C THR A 20 -4.35 -21.40 -12.38
N GLY A 21 -5.27 -21.60 -13.34
CA GLY A 21 -5.67 -20.56 -14.28
C GLY A 21 -6.27 -19.34 -13.60
N LEU A 22 -7.12 -19.52 -12.58
CA LEU A 22 -7.69 -18.43 -11.78
C LEU A 22 -6.62 -17.71 -10.95
N LEU A 23 -5.64 -18.44 -10.40
CA LEU A 23 -4.50 -17.82 -9.71
C LEU A 23 -3.72 -16.90 -10.66
N LEU A 24 -3.38 -17.37 -11.85
CA LEU A 24 -2.69 -16.56 -12.86
C LEU A 24 -3.53 -15.35 -13.27
N PHE A 25 -4.81 -15.55 -13.53
CA PHE A 25 -5.71 -14.46 -13.92
C PHE A 25 -5.79 -13.36 -12.86
N THR A 26 -5.93 -13.73 -11.57
CA THR A 26 -5.98 -12.76 -10.48
C THR A 26 -4.63 -12.09 -10.23
N ALA A 27 -3.52 -12.80 -10.38
CA ALA A 27 -2.17 -12.26 -10.25
C ALA A 27 -1.86 -11.19 -11.32
N TYR A 28 -2.40 -11.35 -12.51
CA TYR A 28 -2.18 -10.44 -13.65
C TYR A 28 -3.33 -9.43 -13.87
N SER A 29 -4.39 -9.47 -13.05
CA SER A 29 -5.49 -8.50 -13.09
C SER A 29 -5.05 -7.03 -12.93
N PRO A 30 -3.93 -6.66 -12.27
CA PRO A 30 -3.42 -5.29 -12.23
C PRO A 30 -3.07 -4.69 -13.61
N HIS A 31 -3.01 -5.51 -14.66
CA HIS A 31 -2.84 -5.03 -16.05
C HIS A 31 -4.16 -4.68 -16.74
N ILE A 32 -5.30 -4.98 -16.11
CA ILE A 32 -6.63 -4.67 -16.65
C ILE A 32 -6.97 -3.23 -16.30
N GLN A 33 -7.28 -2.42 -17.33
CA GLN A 33 -7.64 -1.01 -17.15
C GLN A 33 -9.01 -0.89 -16.45
N PRO A 34 -9.08 -0.26 -15.26
CA PRO A 34 -10.33 -0.21 -14.48
C PRO A 34 -11.43 0.65 -15.10
N VAL A 35 -11.07 1.67 -15.90
CA VAL A 35 -12.07 2.53 -16.58
C VAL A 35 -12.90 1.73 -17.57
N THR A 36 -12.29 0.78 -18.28
CA THR A 36 -12.98 -0.04 -19.30
C THR A 36 -13.51 -1.36 -18.73
N HIS A 37 -12.81 -1.93 -17.74
CA HIS A 37 -13.13 -3.24 -17.16
C HIS A 37 -13.10 -3.19 -15.62
N PRO A 38 -13.99 -2.40 -14.99
CA PRO A 38 -13.89 -2.10 -13.55
C PRO A 38 -14.03 -3.33 -12.65
N VAL A 39 -14.92 -4.28 -12.98
CA VAL A 39 -15.12 -5.50 -12.18
C VAL A 39 -13.91 -6.44 -12.29
N GLN A 40 -13.39 -6.61 -13.51
CA GLN A 40 -12.25 -7.51 -13.76
C GLN A 40 -10.96 -7.00 -13.12
N SER A 41 -10.78 -5.67 -13.04
CA SER A 41 -9.63 -5.06 -12.37
C SER A 41 -9.59 -5.33 -10.86
N CYS A 42 -10.75 -5.58 -10.23
CA CYS A 42 -10.85 -5.90 -8.81
C CYS A 42 -10.49 -7.36 -8.47
N LEU A 43 -10.24 -8.23 -9.47
CA LEU A 43 -9.97 -9.65 -9.23
C LEU A 43 -8.69 -9.90 -8.43
N GLY A 44 -7.74 -8.97 -8.41
CA GLY A 44 -6.56 -9.01 -7.54
C GLY A 44 -6.89 -9.17 -6.05
N LEU A 45 -8.06 -8.70 -5.60
CA LEU A 45 -8.56 -8.91 -4.24
C LEU A 45 -8.73 -10.40 -3.88
N THR A 46 -8.98 -11.25 -4.87
CA THR A 46 -9.16 -12.70 -4.68
C THR A 46 -7.85 -13.49 -4.83
N PHE A 47 -6.75 -12.84 -5.20
CA PHE A 47 -5.44 -13.48 -5.35
C PHE A 47 -5.02 -14.35 -4.16
N PRO A 48 -5.11 -13.89 -2.88
CA PRO A 48 -4.69 -14.72 -1.75
C PRO A 48 -5.54 -15.99 -1.59
N VAL A 49 -6.81 -15.96 -1.98
CA VAL A 49 -7.68 -17.13 -1.93
C VAL A 49 -7.20 -18.21 -2.90
N PHE A 50 -6.95 -17.82 -4.17
CA PHE A 50 -6.47 -18.77 -5.17
C PHE A 50 -5.02 -19.22 -4.91
N LEU A 51 -4.20 -18.38 -4.28
CA LEU A 51 -2.88 -18.77 -3.81
C LEU A 51 -2.96 -19.88 -2.74
N MET A 52 -3.82 -19.73 -1.74
CA MET A 52 -4.04 -20.75 -0.71
C MET A 52 -4.59 -22.04 -1.29
N ILE A 53 -5.54 -21.97 -2.22
CA ILE A 53 -6.09 -23.17 -2.89
C ILE A 53 -4.98 -23.93 -3.65
N ASN A 54 -4.13 -23.21 -4.40
CA ASN A 54 -3.03 -23.84 -5.15
C ASN A 54 -1.95 -24.42 -4.21
N ALA A 55 -1.65 -23.74 -3.08
CA ALA A 55 -0.79 -24.30 -2.05
C ALA A 55 -1.38 -25.59 -1.45
N GLY A 56 -2.70 -25.62 -1.22
CA GLY A 56 -3.41 -26.83 -0.79
C GLY A 56 -3.30 -27.97 -1.80
N PHE A 57 -3.47 -27.71 -3.11
CA PHE A 57 -3.29 -28.73 -4.16
C PHE A 57 -1.83 -29.20 -4.22
N LEU A 58 -0.86 -28.30 -4.07
CA LEU A 58 0.55 -28.69 -4.03
C LEU A 58 0.82 -29.69 -2.89
N ILE A 59 0.39 -29.34 -1.68
CA ILE A 59 0.53 -30.23 -0.50
C ILE A 59 -0.20 -31.56 -0.74
N PHE A 60 -1.44 -31.53 -1.24
CA PHE A 60 -2.21 -32.74 -1.56
C PHE A 60 -1.48 -33.68 -2.50
N TRP A 61 -0.94 -33.16 -3.64
CA TRP A 61 -0.23 -33.99 -4.60
C TRP A 61 1.08 -34.56 -4.04
N LEU A 62 1.79 -33.81 -3.18
CA LEU A 62 2.99 -34.29 -2.49
C LEU A 62 2.68 -35.40 -1.52
N VAL A 63 1.61 -35.28 -0.72
CA VAL A 63 1.17 -36.27 0.27
C VAL A 63 0.82 -37.60 -0.40
N ILE A 64 0.11 -37.58 -1.51
CA ILE A 64 -0.24 -38.81 -2.27
C ILE A 64 0.84 -39.25 -3.24
N GLN A 65 2.06 -38.63 -3.16
CA GLN A 65 3.25 -38.97 -3.96
C GLN A 65 3.07 -38.90 -5.47
N ARG A 66 2.14 -38.03 -5.95
CA ARG A 66 1.95 -37.75 -7.36
C ARG A 66 2.75 -36.52 -7.79
N TYR A 67 4.06 -36.59 -7.76
CA TYR A 67 5.00 -35.48 -7.98
C TYR A 67 4.81 -34.78 -9.33
N ARG A 68 4.46 -35.54 -10.40
CA ARG A 68 4.17 -34.96 -11.73
C ARG A 68 2.96 -34.01 -11.69
N SER A 69 1.92 -34.36 -10.92
CA SER A 69 0.74 -33.52 -10.76
C SER A 69 1.02 -32.31 -9.89
N ALA A 70 1.94 -32.41 -8.92
CA ALA A 70 2.40 -31.31 -8.08
C ALA A 70 3.10 -30.19 -8.88
N LEU A 71 3.67 -30.50 -10.04
CA LEU A 71 4.32 -29.50 -10.89
C LEU A 71 3.36 -28.43 -11.38
N LEU A 72 2.08 -28.74 -11.58
CA LEU A 72 1.09 -27.80 -12.09
C LEU A 72 0.88 -26.60 -11.13
N PRO A 73 0.45 -26.78 -9.87
CA PRO A 73 0.32 -25.67 -8.93
C PRO A 73 1.67 -25.02 -8.60
N LEU A 74 2.78 -25.78 -8.55
CA LEU A 74 4.12 -25.26 -8.32
C LEU A 74 4.52 -24.27 -9.42
N ILE A 75 4.38 -24.63 -10.70
CA ILE A 75 4.70 -23.75 -11.82
C ILE A 75 3.78 -22.53 -11.80
N GLY A 76 2.47 -22.69 -11.54
CA GLY A 76 1.54 -21.59 -11.40
C GLY A 76 1.97 -20.59 -10.32
N MET A 77 2.40 -21.07 -9.15
CA MET A 77 2.90 -20.22 -8.06
C MET A 77 4.25 -19.57 -8.43
N LEU A 78 5.15 -20.26 -9.11
CA LEU A 78 6.43 -19.71 -9.57
C LEU A 78 6.21 -18.57 -10.59
N LEU A 79 5.24 -18.71 -11.50
CA LEU A 79 4.86 -17.65 -12.44
C LEU A 79 4.26 -16.43 -11.74
N CYS A 80 3.71 -16.60 -10.52
CA CYS A 80 3.19 -15.52 -9.68
C CYS A 80 4.19 -15.06 -8.59
N TYR A 81 5.47 -15.45 -8.66
CA TYR A 81 6.44 -15.20 -7.60
C TYR A 81 6.54 -13.71 -7.22
N SER A 82 6.53 -12.81 -8.21
CA SER A 82 6.57 -11.37 -7.97
C SER A 82 5.38 -10.90 -7.14
N GLN A 83 4.17 -11.34 -7.52
CA GLN A 83 2.92 -10.99 -6.83
C GLN A 83 2.86 -11.60 -5.43
N ILE A 84 3.33 -12.85 -5.28
CA ILE A 84 3.44 -13.50 -3.96
C ILE A 84 4.38 -12.71 -3.05
N ARG A 85 5.55 -12.32 -3.57
CA ARG A 85 6.53 -11.52 -2.82
C ARG A 85 5.98 -10.14 -2.45
N THR A 86 5.24 -9.49 -3.35
CA THR A 86 4.60 -8.20 -3.07
C THR A 86 3.51 -8.33 -2.02
N TYR A 87 2.70 -9.41 -2.06
CA TYR A 87 1.60 -9.62 -1.13
C TYR A 87 2.05 -10.11 0.25
N LEU A 88 3.04 -11.02 0.29
CA LEU A 88 3.56 -11.65 1.51
C LEU A 88 5.10 -11.66 1.49
N PRO A 89 5.75 -10.50 1.65
CA PRO A 89 7.20 -10.45 1.72
C PRO A 89 7.72 -11.13 2.99
N ILE A 90 8.91 -11.74 2.87
CA ILE A 90 9.63 -12.37 3.99
C ILE A 90 11.02 -11.74 4.02
N ASN A 91 11.17 -10.69 4.81
CA ASN A 91 12.45 -10.05 5.04
C ASN A 91 12.82 -10.13 6.53
N PHE A 92 14.10 -10.00 6.82
CA PHE A 92 14.60 -9.99 8.19
C PHE A 92 14.88 -8.56 8.64
N HIS A 93 14.70 -8.31 9.92
CA HIS A 93 15.06 -7.04 10.54
C HIS A 93 16.56 -6.79 10.41
N THR A 94 16.94 -5.54 10.18
CA THR A 94 18.34 -5.10 10.10
C THR A 94 18.64 -4.20 11.29
N ASP A 95 19.58 -4.63 12.15
CA ASP A 95 19.99 -3.85 13.32
C ASP A 95 20.99 -2.74 12.96
N HIS A 96 21.73 -2.92 11.88
CA HIS A 96 22.74 -1.97 11.39
C HIS A 96 22.17 -1.12 10.26
N LEU A 97 21.59 0.04 10.61
CA LEU A 97 21.14 1.03 9.65
C LEU A 97 22.30 1.94 9.25
N PRO A 98 22.40 2.36 7.98
CA PRO A 98 23.34 3.41 7.59
C PRO A 98 23.05 4.72 8.37
N GLU A 99 24.10 5.42 8.81
CA GLU A 99 23.97 6.65 9.59
C GLU A 99 23.18 7.76 8.88
N THR A 100 23.19 7.76 7.55
CA THR A 100 22.45 8.72 6.72
C THR A 100 20.97 8.35 6.51
N SER A 101 20.48 7.31 7.20
CA SER A 101 19.09 6.88 7.05
C SER A 101 18.13 7.90 7.66
N ILE A 102 17.09 8.24 6.93
CA ILE A 102 15.96 9.04 7.43
C ILE A 102 14.78 8.12 7.71
N LYS A 103 14.02 8.40 8.75
CA LYS A 103 12.78 7.68 9.06
C LYS A 103 11.58 8.45 8.53
N LEU A 104 10.85 7.83 7.58
CA LEU A 104 9.59 8.36 7.06
C LEU A 104 8.43 7.56 7.64
N LEU A 105 7.38 8.25 8.09
CA LEU A 105 6.14 7.70 8.58
C LEU A 105 4.96 8.25 7.77
N SER A 106 4.10 7.36 7.29
CA SER A 106 2.82 7.69 6.65
C SER A 106 1.66 7.14 7.48
N TYR A 107 0.64 7.97 7.72
CA TYR A 107 -0.47 7.61 8.58
C TYR A 107 -1.77 8.35 8.21
N ASN A 108 -2.80 7.62 7.85
CA ASN A 108 -4.16 8.14 7.81
C ASN A 108 -4.67 8.23 9.26
N ILE A 109 -4.77 9.46 9.77
CA ILE A 109 -5.02 9.74 11.20
C ILE A 109 -6.51 9.93 11.53
N MET A 110 -7.42 9.72 10.57
CA MET A 110 -8.88 9.84 10.79
C MET A 110 -9.26 11.11 11.61
N GLY A 111 -8.65 12.27 11.25
CA GLY A 111 -8.89 13.53 11.95
C GLY A 111 -8.42 13.53 13.41
N PHE A 112 -7.36 12.78 13.76
CA PHE A 112 -6.91 12.53 15.15
C PHE A 112 -7.98 11.85 16.01
N ASP A 113 -8.67 10.85 15.46
CA ASP A 113 -9.84 10.22 16.08
C ASP A 113 -10.92 11.27 16.41
N GLY A 114 -11.31 12.06 15.40
CA GLY A 114 -12.21 13.19 15.56
C GLY A 114 -11.63 14.33 16.40
N ALA A 115 -10.29 14.42 16.52
CA ALA A 115 -9.54 15.38 17.33
C ALA A 115 -9.86 15.32 18.84
N ALA A 116 -10.38 14.19 19.35
CA ALA A 116 -10.71 14.02 20.75
C ALA A 116 -9.47 14.06 21.66
N LYS A 117 -9.64 14.58 22.87
CA LYS A 117 -8.61 14.56 23.92
C LYS A 117 -9.07 13.63 25.05
N GLN A 118 -8.16 12.71 25.44
CA GLN A 118 -8.32 11.87 26.63
C GLN A 118 -7.34 12.36 27.68
N ASP A 119 -7.82 12.77 28.84
CA ASP A 119 -7.02 13.39 29.91
C ASP A 119 -6.13 14.55 29.40
N GLY A 120 -6.66 15.36 28.50
CA GLY A 120 -5.97 16.52 27.92
C GLY A 120 -4.94 16.19 26.82
N LYS A 121 -4.75 14.90 26.47
CA LYS A 121 -3.83 14.41 25.44
C LYS A 121 -4.59 13.72 24.33
N ASN A 122 -4.01 13.68 23.15
CA ASN A 122 -4.51 12.87 22.04
C ASN A 122 -3.50 11.75 21.75
N PRO A 123 -3.93 10.47 21.78
CA PRO A 123 -3.01 9.33 21.60
C PRO A 123 -2.28 9.34 20.27
N ILE A 124 -2.96 9.70 19.16
CA ILE A 124 -2.35 9.80 17.84
C ILE A 124 -1.24 10.85 17.83
N LEU A 125 -1.51 12.04 18.39
CA LEU A 125 -0.52 13.10 18.46
C LEU A 125 0.68 12.72 19.34
N THR A 126 0.44 12.02 20.45
CA THR A 126 1.49 11.46 21.31
C THR A 126 2.36 10.46 20.54
N TYR A 127 1.72 9.51 19.83
CA TYR A 127 2.43 8.55 18.99
C TYR A 127 3.29 9.23 17.91
N LEU A 128 2.75 10.23 17.21
CA LEU A 128 3.50 10.97 16.18
C LEU A 128 4.74 11.65 16.77
N LYS A 129 4.60 12.30 17.95
CA LYS A 129 5.69 12.96 18.67
C LYS A 129 6.79 11.95 19.07
N GLU A 130 6.41 10.78 19.52
CA GLU A 130 7.31 9.73 20.04
C GLU A 130 7.82 8.77 18.94
N SER A 131 7.29 8.84 17.74
CA SER A 131 7.62 7.96 16.63
C SER A 131 9.10 7.99 16.21
N GLY A 132 9.81 9.05 16.52
CA GLY A 132 11.20 9.28 16.10
C GLY A 132 11.35 9.50 14.59
N ALA A 133 10.27 9.70 13.84
CA ALA A 133 10.33 9.95 12.41
C ALA A 133 11.00 11.30 12.11
N ASP A 134 11.58 11.41 10.92
CA ASP A 134 12.14 12.66 10.40
C ASP A 134 11.15 13.40 9.51
N ILE A 135 10.26 12.63 8.87
CA ILE A 135 9.17 13.13 8.03
C ILE A 135 7.88 12.39 8.38
N LEU A 136 6.80 13.14 8.63
CA LEU A 136 5.46 12.64 8.86
C LEU A 136 4.56 13.02 7.68
N CYS A 137 3.96 12.04 7.04
CA CYS A 137 2.98 12.19 5.95
C CYS A 137 1.61 11.77 6.48
N LEU A 138 0.71 12.74 6.68
CA LEU A 138 -0.56 12.51 7.34
C LEU A 138 -1.72 12.71 6.36
N GLN A 139 -2.64 11.76 6.31
CA GLN A 139 -3.87 11.82 5.56
C GLN A 139 -5.05 12.02 6.52
N GLU A 140 -6.17 12.53 6.01
CA GLU A 140 -7.35 12.92 6.81
C GLU A 140 -7.01 13.85 7.97
N TYR A 141 -6.13 14.80 7.71
CA TYR A 141 -5.71 15.75 8.73
C TYR A 141 -6.85 16.75 9.05
N SER A 142 -7.30 16.78 10.29
CA SER A 142 -8.34 17.71 10.75
C SER A 142 -8.06 18.16 12.17
N THR A 143 -8.26 19.45 12.42
CA THR A 143 -8.17 20.07 13.74
C THR A 143 -9.42 20.90 14.00
N VAL A 144 -9.86 20.98 15.24
CA VAL A 144 -11.07 21.71 15.67
C VAL A 144 -10.68 22.75 16.71
N GLN A 145 -11.12 23.98 16.51
CA GLN A 145 -10.87 25.05 17.48
C GLN A 145 -11.85 24.97 18.65
N SER A 146 -11.56 24.09 19.61
CA SER A 146 -12.38 23.84 20.79
C SER A 146 -11.51 23.41 21.97
N SER A 147 -11.95 23.67 23.19
CA SER A 147 -11.24 23.26 24.41
C SER A 147 -11.18 21.71 24.57
N LYS A 148 -12.17 21.01 24.03
CA LYS A 148 -12.28 19.54 24.09
C LYS A 148 -11.58 18.82 22.94
N HIS A 149 -11.12 19.56 21.92
CA HIS A 149 -10.53 19.01 20.73
C HIS A 149 -9.14 19.60 20.47
N LEU A 150 -8.36 18.93 19.64
CA LEU A 150 -7.06 19.44 19.21
C LEU A 150 -7.23 20.65 18.29
N SER A 151 -6.62 21.77 18.69
CA SER A 151 -6.43 22.91 17.81
C SER A 151 -5.13 22.76 17.00
N GLN A 152 -5.00 23.53 15.93
CA GLN A 152 -3.76 23.58 15.15
C GLN A 152 -2.57 24.00 16.03
N LYS A 153 -2.77 24.93 16.96
CA LYS A 153 -1.75 25.37 17.92
C LYS A 153 -1.29 24.25 18.87
N ASP A 154 -2.21 23.36 19.26
CA ASP A 154 -1.85 22.20 20.09
C ASP A 154 -0.93 21.25 19.30
N VAL A 155 -1.25 20.99 18.04
CA VAL A 155 -0.44 20.13 17.17
C VAL A 155 0.95 20.73 16.95
N GLU A 156 1.05 22.02 16.62
CA GLU A 156 2.32 22.71 16.41
C GLU A 156 3.19 22.73 17.67
N ARG A 157 2.58 22.90 18.85
CA ARG A 157 3.29 22.84 20.11
C ARG A 157 3.88 21.47 20.40
N GLU A 158 3.11 20.40 20.17
CA GLU A 158 3.56 19.03 20.43
C GLU A 158 4.56 18.55 19.38
N LEU A 159 4.38 18.95 18.11
CA LEU A 159 5.26 18.61 16.99
C LEU A 159 6.35 19.67 16.73
N LYS A 160 6.77 20.43 17.74
CA LYS A 160 7.81 21.48 17.62
C LYS A 160 9.17 20.97 17.11
N ALA A 161 9.41 19.65 17.17
CA ALA A 161 10.59 19.01 16.59
C ALA A 161 10.58 18.99 15.05
N TYR A 162 9.45 19.33 14.43
CA TYR A 162 9.26 19.43 12.99
C TYR A 162 9.05 20.91 12.60
N PRO A 163 10.13 21.68 12.43
CA PRO A 163 10.03 23.14 12.19
C PRO A 163 9.41 23.47 10.83
N TYR A 164 9.40 22.52 9.90
CA TYR A 164 8.82 22.71 8.57
C TYR A 164 7.56 21.88 8.41
N HIS A 165 6.46 22.52 8.04
CA HIS A 165 5.22 21.82 7.76
C HIS A 165 4.41 22.50 6.66
N ARG A 166 3.57 21.72 5.97
CA ARG A 166 2.59 22.17 5.00
C ARG A 166 1.30 21.38 5.20
N ILE A 167 0.18 22.09 5.18
CA ILE A 167 -1.16 21.53 5.30
C ILE A 167 -1.93 21.99 4.06
N ASN A 168 -2.31 21.06 3.21
CA ASN A 168 -2.98 21.32 1.96
C ASN A 168 -4.42 20.79 2.02
N THR A 169 -5.40 21.62 1.67
CA THR A 169 -6.79 21.20 1.52
C THR A 169 -6.95 20.53 0.17
N VAL A 170 -7.43 19.29 0.15
CA VAL A 170 -7.63 18.48 -1.05
C VAL A 170 -9.11 18.19 -1.25
N GLY A 171 -9.48 17.81 -2.49
CA GLY A 171 -10.86 17.59 -2.88
C GLY A 171 -11.60 18.88 -3.21
N SER A 172 -12.73 18.75 -3.90
CA SER A 172 -13.56 19.85 -4.36
C SER A 172 -15.00 19.79 -3.84
N GLY A 173 -15.29 18.85 -2.91
CA GLY A 173 -16.63 18.61 -2.37
C GLY A 173 -17.16 19.77 -1.53
N LYS A 174 -18.46 20.06 -1.70
CA LYS A 174 -19.14 21.09 -0.91
C LYS A 174 -19.41 20.57 0.51
N GLY A 175 -18.84 21.23 1.53
CA GLY A 175 -19.20 21.02 2.94
C GLY A 175 -18.24 20.16 3.78
N HIS A 176 -17.34 19.40 3.18
CA HIS A 176 -16.29 18.66 3.91
C HIS A 176 -14.96 18.90 3.23
N THR A 177 -14.04 19.58 3.94
CA THR A 177 -12.67 19.75 3.46
C THR A 177 -11.80 18.65 4.06
N ASN A 178 -11.20 17.83 3.23
CA ASN A 178 -10.15 16.92 3.64
C ASN A 178 -8.78 17.60 3.50
N LYS A 179 -7.83 17.23 4.34
CA LYS A 179 -6.49 17.82 4.30
C LYS A 179 -5.44 16.72 4.35
N ILE A 180 -4.35 17.01 3.66
CA ILE A 180 -3.11 16.26 3.72
C ILE A 180 -2.05 17.14 4.34
N ALA A 181 -1.30 16.62 5.32
CA ALA A 181 -0.24 17.34 5.97
C ALA A 181 1.10 16.61 5.85
N CYS A 182 2.16 17.40 5.72
CA CYS A 182 3.54 16.95 5.85
C CYS A 182 4.22 17.77 6.94
N TYR A 183 4.78 17.08 7.94
CA TYR A 183 5.65 17.65 8.97
C TYR A 183 7.05 17.10 8.78
N SER A 184 8.06 17.95 8.77
CA SER A 184 9.44 17.57 8.42
C SER A 184 10.47 18.26 9.31
N LYS A 185 11.53 17.53 9.67
CA LYS A 185 12.74 18.11 10.24
C LYS A 185 13.60 18.83 9.19
N PHE A 186 13.33 18.57 7.91
CA PHE A 186 14.04 19.12 6.77
C PHE A 186 13.22 20.21 6.09
N PRO A 187 13.85 21.23 5.46
CA PRO A 187 13.15 22.30 4.76
C PRO A 187 12.23 21.77 3.65
N ILE A 188 10.97 22.20 3.68
CA ILE A 188 10.00 21.99 2.60
C ILE A 188 10.06 23.20 1.68
N LEU A 189 10.68 23.05 0.52
CA LEU A 189 10.93 24.11 -0.44
C LEU A 189 9.64 24.54 -1.15
N SER A 190 8.86 23.56 -1.60
CA SER A 190 7.59 23.78 -2.28
C SER A 190 6.55 22.73 -1.91
N SER A 191 5.27 23.04 -2.17
CA SER A 191 4.19 22.04 -2.15
C SER A 191 3.12 22.42 -3.18
N ARG A 192 2.60 21.41 -3.89
CA ARG A 192 1.47 21.59 -4.82
C ARG A 192 0.53 20.39 -4.78
N ILE A 193 -0.76 20.65 -4.93
CA ILE A 193 -1.79 19.62 -5.08
C ILE A 193 -1.70 19.10 -6.52
N LEU A 194 -1.83 17.78 -6.71
CA LEU A 194 -1.90 17.19 -8.03
C LEU A 194 -3.29 17.38 -8.62
N ASP A 195 -3.32 17.72 -9.91
CA ASP A 195 -4.55 18.08 -10.60
C ASP A 195 -5.25 16.83 -11.15
N TYR A 196 -6.22 16.34 -10.41
CA TYR A 196 -7.20 15.35 -10.84
C TYR A 196 -8.51 15.50 -10.04
N PRO A 197 -9.66 15.15 -10.65
CA PRO A 197 -10.95 15.34 -9.98
C PRO A 197 -11.13 14.34 -8.82
N SER A 198 -11.48 14.87 -7.64
CA SER A 198 -11.99 14.11 -6.49
C SER A 198 -12.81 15.03 -5.60
N GLU A 199 -13.85 14.48 -4.97
CA GLU A 199 -14.68 15.22 -4.02
C GLU A 199 -13.96 15.43 -2.67
N TYR A 200 -13.27 14.42 -2.18
CA TYR A 200 -12.71 14.41 -0.81
C TYR A 200 -11.24 14.02 -0.75
N ASN A 201 -10.70 13.43 -1.80
CA ASN A 201 -9.38 12.83 -1.82
C ASN A 201 -8.41 13.66 -2.67
N GLY A 202 -7.13 13.41 -2.56
CA GLY A 202 -6.13 14.14 -3.33
C GLY A 202 -4.72 13.66 -3.06
N SER A 203 -3.77 14.20 -3.79
CA SER A 203 -2.34 13.99 -3.61
C SER A 203 -1.61 15.32 -3.57
N VAL A 204 -0.57 15.38 -2.75
CA VAL A 204 0.27 16.58 -2.63
C VAL A 204 1.72 16.19 -2.90
N LEU A 205 2.34 16.89 -3.84
CA LEU A 205 3.77 16.80 -4.12
C LEU A 205 4.50 17.86 -3.31
N TYR A 206 5.56 17.45 -2.63
CA TYR A 206 6.49 18.29 -1.89
C TYR A 206 7.90 18.16 -2.46
N GLU A 207 8.65 19.23 -2.44
CA GLU A 207 10.10 19.23 -2.64
C GLU A 207 10.77 19.46 -1.28
N ILE A 208 11.53 18.48 -0.81
CA ILE A 208 12.16 18.50 0.51
C ILE A 208 13.68 18.50 0.35
N LYS A 209 14.37 19.46 1.00
CA LYS A 209 15.83 19.56 0.99
C LYS A 209 16.41 18.65 2.07
N ILE A 210 17.11 17.59 1.69
CA ILE A 210 17.77 16.64 2.62
C ILE A 210 19.28 16.66 2.33
N GLY A 211 20.06 17.29 3.20
CA GLY A 211 21.47 17.56 2.93
C GLY A 211 21.62 18.41 1.69
N GLU A 212 22.43 17.97 0.73
CA GLU A 212 22.63 18.69 -0.54
C GLU A 212 21.58 18.37 -1.60
N ASP A 213 20.74 17.35 -1.40
CA ASP A 213 19.79 16.93 -2.41
C ASP A 213 18.39 17.45 -2.15
N THR A 214 17.62 17.53 -3.23
CA THR A 214 16.17 17.72 -3.17
C THR A 214 15.48 16.39 -3.48
N VAL A 215 14.54 16.03 -2.63
CA VAL A 215 13.72 14.81 -2.74
C VAL A 215 12.30 15.22 -3.13
N THR A 216 11.77 14.60 -4.19
CA THR A 216 10.35 14.68 -4.51
C THR A 216 9.59 13.71 -3.61
N LEU A 217 8.69 14.22 -2.77
CA LEU A 217 7.81 13.44 -1.90
C LEU A 217 6.37 13.63 -2.34
N ILE A 218 5.66 12.54 -2.67
CA ILE A 218 4.22 12.57 -2.98
C ILE A 218 3.48 11.87 -1.86
N ASN A 219 2.60 12.62 -1.17
CA ASN A 219 1.73 12.09 -0.13
C ASN A 219 0.30 11.97 -0.69
N ASN A 220 -0.23 10.74 -0.69
CA ASN A 220 -1.46 10.37 -1.35
C ASN A 220 -2.57 10.04 -0.36
N HIS A 221 -3.77 10.46 -0.69
CA HIS A 221 -5.01 9.89 -0.19
C HIS A 221 -5.93 9.73 -1.39
N LEU A 222 -5.89 8.54 -2.03
CA LEU A 222 -6.63 8.27 -3.27
C LEU A 222 -8.09 7.97 -2.98
N GLU A 223 -8.91 7.99 -4.04
CA GLU A 223 -10.36 7.80 -3.93
C GLU A 223 -10.72 6.58 -3.07
N SER A 224 -11.51 6.81 -2.04
CA SER A 224 -11.94 5.77 -1.11
C SER A 224 -12.96 4.82 -1.75
N ASN A 225 -13.09 3.62 -1.19
CA ASN A 225 -14.04 2.62 -1.67
C ASN A 225 -15.51 2.96 -1.36
N LYS A 226 -15.78 4.11 -0.70
CA LYS A 226 -17.12 4.61 -0.33
C LYS A 226 -18.00 3.56 0.37
N LEU A 227 -17.36 2.64 1.09
CA LEU A 227 -18.07 1.62 1.87
C LEU A 227 -18.65 2.26 3.13
N THR A 228 -19.96 2.34 3.19
CA THR A 228 -20.69 2.86 4.34
C THR A 228 -20.69 1.87 5.50
N LYS A 229 -21.05 2.33 6.70
CA LYS A 229 -21.24 1.42 7.85
C LYS A 229 -22.23 0.29 7.54
N ALA A 230 -23.30 0.59 6.78
CA ALA A 230 -24.28 -0.42 6.35
C ALA A 230 -23.65 -1.47 5.41
N ASP A 231 -22.79 -1.08 4.48
CA ASP A 231 -22.08 -2.03 3.59
C ASP A 231 -21.11 -2.93 4.39
N LYS A 232 -20.46 -2.37 5.42
CA LYS A 232 -19.58 -3.14 6.32
C LYS A 232 -20.37 -4.17 7.14
N VAL A 233 -21.59 -3.83 7.59
CA VAL A 233 -22.50 -4.78 8.27
C VAL A 233 -22.93 -5.89 7.30
N VAL A 234 -23.29 -5.55 6.05
CA VAL A 234 -23.64 -6.56 5.04
C VAL A 234 -22.50 -7.56 4.84
N TYR A 235 -21.25 -7.08 4.79
CA TYR A 235 -20.08 -7.96 4.68
C TYR A 235 -19.92 -8.87 5.90
N GLU A 236 -20.05 -8.31 7.11
CA GLU A 236 -19.99 -9.12 8.34
C GLU A 236 -21.07 -10.19 8.38
N ASP A 237 -22.31 -9.86 8.00
CA ASP A 237 -23.43 -10.80 7.97
C ASP A 237 -23.22 -11.92 6.95
N MET A 238 -22.63 -11.59 5.79
CA MET A 238 -22.21 -12.61 4.81
C MET A 238 -21.22 -13.62 5.41
N LEU A 239 -20.30 -13.16 6.26
CA LEU A 239 -19.31 -14.05 6.91
C LEU A 239 -19.89 -14.85 8.07
N LYS A 240 -20.83 -14.26 8.85
CA LYS A 240 -21.41 -14.89 10.04
C LYS A 240 -22.54 -15.86 9.69
N SER A 241 -23.33 -15.54 8.68
CA SER A 241 -24.52 -16.30 8.28
C SER A 241 -24.61 -16.41 6.77
N PRO A 242 -23.82 -17.31 6.13
CA PRO A 242 -23.66 -17.38 4.68
C PRO A 242 -24.89 -18.02 3.98
N GLU A 243 -26.02 -17.31 4.00
CA GLU A 243 -27.20 -17.66 3.20
C GLU A 243 -26.95 -17.30 1.72
N LYS A 244 -27.24 -18.21 0.79
CA LYS A 244 -26.91 -18.10 -0.62
C LYS A 244 -27.37 -16.77 -1.26
N GLU A 245 -28.59 -16.33 -1.00
CA GLU A 245 -29.12 -15.08 -1.60
C GLU A 245 -28.51 -13.83 -0.93
N LYS A 246 -28.27 -13.84 0.36
CA LYS A 246 -27.58 -12.75 1.08
C LYS A 246 -26.15 -12.60 0.60
N VAL A 247 -25.42 -13.71 0.48
CA VAL A 247 -24.04 -13.72 -0.03
C VAL A 247 -24.00 -13.18 -1.45
N LYS A 248 -24.91 -13.62 -2.34
CA LYS A 248 -24.96 -13.19 -3.73
C LYS A 248 -25.27 -11.70 -3.88
N SER A 249 -26.26 -11.18 -3.14
CA SER A 249 -26.66 -9.76 -3.20
C SER A 249 -25.59 -8.84 -2.58
N GLY A 250 -25.04 -9.22 -1.42
CA GLY A 250 -23.99 -8.48 -0.74
C GLY A 250 -22.69 -8.45 -1.53
N ALA A 251 -22.25 -9.59 -2.09
CA ALA A 251 -21.08 -9.65 -2.94
C ALA A 251 -21.24 -8.76 -4.19
N ARG A 252 -22.41 -8.79 -4.83
CA ARG A 252 -22.70 -7.91 -5.99
C ARG A 252 -22.60 -6.42 -5.62
N LEU A 253 -23.16 -6.03 -4.47
CA LEU A 253 -23.10 -4.64 -3.98
C LEU A 253 -21.64 -4.21 -3.73
N LEU A 254 -20.87 -5.02 -3.00
CA LEU A 254 -19.47 -4.72 -2.68
C LEU A 254 -18.61 -4.66 -3.94
N ILE A 255 -18.71 -5.64 -4.83
CA ILE A 255 -17.95 -5.66 -6.09
C ILE A 255 -18.27 -4.42 -6.92
N ARG A 256 -19.54 -4.00 -7.01
CA ARG A 256 -19.91 -2.77 -7.75
C ARG A 256 -19.23 -1.54 -7.17
N LYS A 257 -19.29 -1.34 -5.84
CA LYS A 257 -18.65 -0.18 -5.18
C LYS A 257 -17.14 -0.17 -5.35
N LEU A 258 -16.49 -1.33 -5.18
CA LEU A 258 -15.06 -1.47 -5.38
C LEU A 258 -14.65 -1.18 -6.83
N ALA A 259 -15.45 -1.65 -7.79
CA ALA A 259 -15.23 -1.43 -9.21
C ALA A 259 -15.38 0.06 -9.59
N GLU A 260 -16.43 0.73 -9.09
CA GLU A 260 -16.64 2.17 -9.26
C GLU A 260 -15.46 2.98 -8.70
N ALA A 261 -15.02 2.66 -7.48
CA ALA A 261 -13.87 3.32 -6.85
C ALA A 261 -12.56 3.07 -7.61
N SER A 262 -12.34 1.84 -8.08
CA SER A 262 -11.16 1.49 -8.87
C SER A 262 -11.10 2.26 -10.19
N ALA A 263 -12.26 2.44 -10.86
CA ALA A 263 -12.34 3.23 -12.08
C ALA A 263 -12.03 4.72 -11.88
N ILE A 264 -12.35 5.28 -10.69
CA ILE A 264 -12.00 6.66 -10.32
C ILE A 264 -10.50 6.75 -9.95
N ARG A 265 -9.97 5.76 -9.23
CA ARG A 265 -8.54 5.73 -8.84
C ARG A 265 -7.59 5.57 -10.02
N ALA A 266 -7.98 4.89 -11.08
CA ALA A 266 -7.11 4.63 -12.21
C ALA A 266 -6.50 5.91 -12.81
N PRO A 267 -7.27 6.94 -13.21
CA PRO A 267 -6.71 8.19 -13.71
C PRO A 267 -5.91 8.96 -12.64
N GLN A 268 -6.23 8.81 -11.35
CA GLN A 268 -5.42 9.38 -10.27
C GLN A 268 -4.03 8.72 -10.24
N ALA A 269 -3.97 7.40 -10.35
CA ALA A 269 -2.71 6.65 -10.41
C ALA A 269 -1.89 7.00 -11.66
N ASP A 270 -2.55 7.17 -12.82
CA ASP A 270 -1.91 7.58 -14.07
C ASP A 270 -1.29 8.98 -13.94
N THR A 271 -2.00 9.92 -13.30
CA THR A 271 -1.48 11.28 -13.02
C THR A 271 -0.26 11.22 -12.11
N ILE A 272 -0.29 10.43 -11.03
CA ILE A 272 0.84 10.28 -10.12
C ILE A 272 2.03 9.66 -10.83
N ALA A 273 1.84 8.64 -11.66
CA ALA A 273 2.91 8.02 -12.44
C ALA A 273 3.53 9.02 -13.43
N HIS A 274 2.73 9.89 -14.06
CA HIS A 274 3.21 10.97 -14.90
C HIS A 274 4.07 11.97 -14.11
N GLU A 275 3.63 12.36 -12.90
CA GLU A 275 4.39 13.28 -12.03
C GLU A 275 5.72 12.68 -11.56
N ILE A 276 5.75 11.37 -11.28
CA ILE A 276 6.97 10.63 -10.96
C ILE A 276 7.94 10.70 -12.14
N ALA A 277 7.46 10.41 -13.34
CA ALA A 277 8.28 10.42 -14.56
C ALA A 277 8.78 11.84 -14.93
N ALA A 278 7.99 12.87 -14.64
CA ALA A 278 8.32 14.28 -14.91
C ALA A 278 9.18 14.91 -13.80
N SER A 279 9.47 14.23 -12.70
CA SER A 279 10.23 14.79 -11.59
C SER A 279 11.64 15.21 -12.01
N PRO A 280 12.07 16.46 -11.73
CA PRO A 280 13.44 16.91 -12.01
C PRO A 280 14.46 16.31 -11.02
N HIS A 281 14.00 15.70 -9.93
CA HIS A 281 14.84 15.19 -8.87
C HIS A 281 15.03 13.69 -8.98
N PRO A 282 16.26 13.17 -8.79
CA PRO A 282 16.53 11.74 -8.91
C PRO A 282 15.99 10.91 -7.74
N TYR A 283 15.75 11.56 -6.61
CA TYR A 283 15.25 10.90 -5.39
C TYR A 283 13.76 11.17 -5.25
N ILE A 284 12.97 10.10 -5.33
CA ILE A 284 11.51 10.17 -5.27
C ILE A 284 11.02 9.23 -4.19
N ILE A 285 10.12 9.72 -3.36
CA ILE A 285 9.38 8.95 -2.35
C ILE A 285 7.89 9.18 -2.60
N VAL A 286 7.13 8.10 -2.65
CA VAL A 286 5.67 8.16 -2.77
C VAL A 286 5.09 7.39 -1.61
N CYS A 287 4.19 7.99 -0.85
CA CYS A 287 3.57 7.33 0.29
C CYS A 287 2.09 7.70 0.42
N GLY A 288 1.41 7.07 1.35
CA GLY A 288 0.05 7.40 1.74
C GLY A 288 -0.94 6.25 1.60
N ASP A 289 -2.19 6.61 1.79
CA ASP A 289 -3.33 5.73 1.62
C ASP A 289 -3.74 5.66 0.14
N PHE A 290 -3.44 4.51 -0.48
CA PHE A 290 -3.80 4.26 -1.89
C PHE A 290 -5.24 3.77 -2.04
N ASN A 291 -5.92 3.45 -0.93
CA ASN A 291 -7.25 2.85 -0.93
C ASN A 291 -7.39 1.61 -1.82
N ASP A 292 -6.26 0.98 -2.15
CA ASP A 292 -6.19 -0.20 -3.01
C ASP A 292 -5.08 -1.16 -2.55
N THR A 293 -5.24 -2.44 -2.88
CA THR A 293 -4.30 -3.48 -2.46
C THR A 293 -3.03 -3.51 -3.32
N PRO A 294 -1.96 -4.20 -2.86
CA PRO A 294 -0.73 -4.34 -3.65
C PRO A 294 -0.91 -5.07 -4.99
N ILE A 295 -1.98 -5.86 -5.13
CA ILE A 295 -2.31 -6.55 -6.38
C ILE A 295 -3.47 -5.79 -7.05
N SER A 296 -3.20 -4.55 -7.44
CA SER A 296 -4.16 -3.66 -8.08
C SER A 296 -3.52 -2.86 -9.21
N TYR A 297 -4.35 -2.34 -10.10
CA TYR A 297 -3.94 -1.39 -11.14
C TYR A 297 -3.26 -0.16 -10.52
N THR A 298 -3.88 0.41 -9.50
CA THR A 298 -3.41 1.60 -8.79
C THR A 298 -1.97 1.43 -8.28
N HIS A 299 -1.74 0.37 -7.48
CA HIS A 299 -0.40 0.10 -6.93
C HIS A 299 0.62 -0.17 -8.04
N ARG A 300 0.26 -1.02 -9.02
CA ARG A 300 1.16 -1.35 -10.15
C ARG A 300 1.56 -0.11 -10.94
N THR A 301 0.60 0.77 -11.25
CA THR A 301 0.83 1.97 -12.07
C THR A 301 1.76 2.95 -11.35
N ILE A 302 1.52 3.23 -10.07
CA ILE A 302 2.36 4.13 -9.29
C ILE A 302 3.75 3.52 -9.02
N ALA A 303 3.82 2.20 -8.81
CA ALA A 303 5.08 1.49 -8.50
C ALA A 303 5.91 1.12 -9.74
N GLN A 304 5.50 1.46 -10.96
CA GLN A 304 6.12 0.99 -12.20
C GLN A 304 7.64 1.18 -12.22
N ASP A 305 8.12 2.34 -11.82
CA ASP A 305 9.56 2.69 -11.80
C ASP A 305 10.12 2.85 -10.38
N LEU A 306 9.34 2.49 -9.37
CA LEU A 306 9.70 2.57 -7.97
C LEU A 306 9.83 1.17 -7.35
N ASP A 307 10.49 1.13 -6.21
CA ASP A 307 10.56 -0.05 -5.34
C ASP A 307 9.56 0.09 -4.18
N ASP A 308 8.74 -0.92 -3.92
CA ASP A 308 7.87 -0.99 -2.75
C ASP A 308 8.70 -1.29 -1.50
N ALA A 309 8.74 -0.35 -0.56
CA ALA A 309 9.52 -0.44 0.68
C ALA A 309 9.09 -1.64 1.55
N PHE A 310 7.79 -1.96 1.58
CA PHE A 310 7.30 -3.11 2.33
C PHE A 310 7.71 -4.42 1.67
N THR A 311 7.66 -4.49 0.35
CA THR A 311 8.16 -5.65 -0.41
C THR A 311 9.67 -5.82 -0.24
N GLN A 312 10.45 -4.71 -0.15
CA GLN A 312 11.89 -4.75 0.03
C GLN A 312 12.33 -5.17 1.43
N SER A 313 11.66 -4.68 2.47
CA SER A 313 12.17 -4.75 3.85
C SER A 313 11.11 -5.03 4.91
N GLY A 314 9.85 -5.20 4.52
CA GLY A 314 8.77 -5.57 5.42
C GLY A 314 8.60 -7.08 5.55
N ARG A 315 7.69 -7.51 6.44
CA ARG A 315 7.40 -8.92 6.70
C ARG A 315 5.92 -9.17 6.91
N GLY A 316 5.40 -10.23 6.27
CA GLY A 316 4.02 -10.68 6.41
C GLY A 316 3.04 -9.89 5.54
N LEU A 317 1.77 -9.85 5.91
CA LEU A 317 0.70 -9.26 5.09
C LEU A 317 0.70 -7.72 5.11
N GLY A 318 1.30 -7.08 6.14
CA GLY A 318 1.34 -5.64 6.25
C GLY A 318 -0.03 -4.97 6.34
N ILE A 319 -1.00 -5.62 6.98
CA ILE A 319 -2.37 -5.10 7.10
C ILE A 319 -2.33 -3.74 7.77
N SER A 320 -2.66 -2.69 7.03
CA SER A 320 -2.71 -1.32 7.52
C SER A 320 -4.15 -0.83 7.80
N TYR A 321 -5.16 -1.38 7.13
CA TYR A 321 -6.57 -1.13 7.40
C TYR A 321 -7.23 -2.36 8.04
N ASN A 322 -7.95 -2.17 9.17
CA ASN A 322 -8.49 -3.31 9.94
C ASN A 322 -9.87 -3.05 10.54
N GLN A 323 -10.81 -2.53 9.80
CA GLN A 323 -12.18 -2.30 10.29
C GLN A 323 -13.16 -3.35 9.77
N ASN A 324 -14.08 -3.81 10.65
CA ASN A 324 -15.19 -4.69 10.28
C ASN A 324 -14.77 -5.93 9.48
N ARG A 325 -13.66 -6.57 9.87
CA ARG A 325 -13.06 -7.75 9.20
C ARG A 325 -12.50 -7.48 7.78
N PHE A 326 -12.42 -6.22 7.36
CA PHE A 326 -11.63 -5.84 6.20
C PHE A 326 -10.17 -5.69 6.62
N TYR A 327 -9.34 -6.63 6.22
CA TYR A 327 -7.92 -6.70 6.58
C TYR A 327 -7.07 -6.54 5.33
N PHE A 328 -6.70 -5.31 5.00
CA PHE A 328 -5.97 -5.01 3.78
C PHE A 328 -4.74 -4.15 4.06
N ARG A 329 -3.70 -4.32 3.26
CA ARG A 329 -2.62 -3.35 3.13
C ARG A 329 -3.03 -2.38 2.02
N ILE A 330 -3.33 -1.14 2.39
CA ILE A 330 -3.70 -0.07 1.46
C ILE A 330 -2.84 1.16 1.63
N ASP A 331 -2.07 1.24 2.73
CA ASP A 331 -1.05 2.25 2.95
C ASP A 331 0.29 1.74 2.45
N ASN A 332 1.01 2.57 1.69
CA ASN A 332 2.21 2.18 0.99
C ASN A 332 3.31 3.25 1.13
N ILE A 333 4.57 2.81 1.02
CA ILE A 333 5.75 3.66 0.83
C ILE A 333 6.52 3.06 -0.34
N LEU A 334 6.74 3.87 -1.38
CA LEU A 334 7.49 3.52 -2.57
C LEU A 334 8.69 4.46 -2.69
N THR A 335 9.81 3.98 -3.21
CA THR A 335 11.04 4.75 -3.36
C THR A 335 11.64 4.57 -4.73
N SER A 336 12.28 5.61 -5.28
CA SER A 336 13.07 5.48 -6.50
C SER A 336 14.19 4.46 -6.32
N LYS A 337 14.62 3.82 -7.40
CA LYS A 337 15.57 2.69 -7.39
C LYS A 337 16.96 3.02 -6.84
N ASN A 338 17.33 4.29 -6.79
CA ASN A 338 18.58 4.81 -6.19
C ASN A 338 18.45 5.05 -4.67
N LEU A 339 17.27 4.82 -4.10
CA LEU A 339 17.01 4.75 -2.67
C LEU A 339 16.88 3.29 -2.22
N ARG A 340 17.08 3.04 -0.92
CA ARG A 340 16.84 1.74 -0.30
C ARG A 340 16.08 1.90 0.99
N ALA A 341 15.01 1.12 1.12
CA ALA A 341 14.21 1.06 2.33
C ALA A 341 14.68 -0.08 3.25
N TYR A 342 14.62 0.17 4.57
CA TYR A 342 14.94 -0.79 5.62
C TYR A 342 13.82 -0.84 6.64
N ASN A 343 13.58 -2.03 7.19
CA ASN A 343 12.70 -2.29 8.31
C ASN A 343 11.29 -1.71 8.13
N CYS A 344 10.74 -1.77 6.90
CA CYS A 344 9.41 -1.25 6.65
C CYS A 344 8.37 -1.99 7.48
N THR A 345 7.64 -1.26 8.30
CA THR A 345 6.77 -1.80 9.34
C THR A 345 5.40 -1.14 9.29
N VAL A 346 4.35 -1.95 9.37
CA VAL A 346 3.01 -1.49 9.74
C VAL A 346 2.90 -1.64 11.24
N ASP A 347 2.84 -0.52 11.95
CA ASP A 347 2.90 -0.47 13.42
C ASP A 347 1.50 -0.61 14.02
N ARG A 348 1.28 -1.69 14.75
CA ARG A 348 0.00 -2.02 15.39
C ARG A 348 -0.05 -1.64 16.86
N SER A 349 0.92 -0.88 17.35
CA SER A 349 0.96 -0.42 18.75
C SER A 349 -0.10 0.63 19.04
N ILE A 350 -0.56 1.37 18.01
CA ILE A 350 -1.62 2.37 18.08
C ILE A 350 -2.88 1.90 17.34
N LYS A 351 -4.08 2.18 17.90
CA LYS A 351 -5.37 1.66 17.40
C LYS A 351 -6.47 2.72 17.30
N GLU A 352 -6.14 3.96 17.50
CA GLU A 352 -7.08 5.09 17.58
C GLU A 352 -7.51 5.60 16.19
N SER A 353 -6.93 5.09 15.12
CA SER A 353 -7.41 5.26 13.75
C SER A 353 -7.88 3.92 13.21
N ASP A 354 -8.71 3.94 12.16
CA ASP A 354 -9.06 2.75 11.38
C ASP A 354 -7.92 2.27 10.46
N HIS A 355 -6.82 3.04 10.40
CA HIS A 355 -5.56 2.64 9.81
C HIS A 355 -4.48 2.44 10.88
N TYR A 356 -3.47 1.64 10.54
CA TYR A 356 -2.20 1.56 11.24
C TYR A 356 -1.14 2.36 10.47
N PRO A 357 -0.26 3.12 11.17
CA PRO A 357 0.83 3.81 10.50
C PRO A 357 1.80 2.83 9.83
N ILE A 358 2.32 3.22 8.68
CA ILE A 358 3.42 2.55 8.01
C ILE A 358 4.66 3.44 8.05
N TRP A 359 5.81 2.87 8.39
CA TRP A 359 7.07 3.62 8.42
C TRP A 359 8.24 2.75 7.93
N CYS A 360 9.29 3.38 7.44
CA CYS A 360 10.55 2.74 7.12
C CYS A 360 11.72 3.71 7.27
N TYR A 361 12.92 3.16 7.33
CA TYR A 361 14.14 3.94 7.16
C TYR A 361 14.53 3.93 5.68
N ILE A 362 14.95 5.08 5.17
CA ILE A 362 15.32 5.28 3.76
C ILE A 362 16.71 5.90 3.70
N THR A 363 17.57 5.37 2.84
CA THR A 363 18.89 5.92 2.55
C THR A 363 19.19 5.85 1.07
N LYS A 364 20.16 6.61 0.61
CA LYS A 364 20.69 6.50 -0.75
C LYS A 364 21.40 5.16 -0.91
N ARG A 365 21.24 4.52 -2.06
CA ARG A 365 22.08 3.36 -2.40
C ARG A 365 23.50 3.87 -2.67
N SER A 366 24.50 3.28 -2.03
CA SER A 366 25.89 3.49 -2.38
C SER A 366 26.13 2.97 -3.80
N VAL A 367 26.59 3.82 -4.71
CA VAL A 367 27.08 3.37 -6.01
C VAL A 367 28.40 2.66 -5.77
N SER A 368 28.39 1.33 -5.80
CA SER A 368 29.66 0.56 -5.77
C SER A 368 30.34 0.72 -7.13
N TYR A 369 31.40 1.51 -7.16
CA TYR A 369 32.27 1.71 -8.34
C TYR A 369 33.13 0.48 -8.68
N THR A 370 32.59 -0.72 -8.61
CA THR A 370 33.34 -1.96 -8.88
C THR A 370 33.43 -2.34 -10.35
N HIS A 371 32.85 -1.59 -11.30
CA HIS A 371 32.86 -1.96 -12.72
C HIS A 371 33.60 -1.01 -13.70
N LEU A 372 34.33 0.00 -13.22
CA LEU A 372 35.02 0.94 -14.11
C LEU A 372 36.54 0.82 -14.18
N ARG A 373 37.14 -0.26 -13.63
CA ARG A 373 38.59 -0.49 -13.74
C ARG A 373 39.03 -1.63 -14.65
N ALA A 374 38.18 -2.15 -15.53
CA ALA A 374 38.52 -3.27 -16.40
C ALA A 374 38.86 -2.91 -17.86
N HIS A 375 38.94 -1.61 -18.22
CA HIS A 375 39.20 -1.24 -19.63
C HIS A 375 40.41 -0.32 -19.88
N GLU A 376 41.27 -0.04 -18.90
CA GLU A 376 42.47 0.80 -19.09
C GLU A 376 43.82 0.08 -18.99
N THR A 377 43.88 -1.25 -19.03
CA THR A 377 45.16 -1.95 -19.12
C THR A 377 45.19 -2.83 -20.36
N GLY A 378 45.26 -2.22 -21.55
CA GLY A 378 45.33 -2.96 -22.80
C GLY A 378 45.76 -2.13 -24.00
N ARG A 379 46.63 -1.10 -23.81
CA ARG A 379 47.37 -0.48 -24.92
C ARG A 379 48.66 0.12 -24.39
N ASN A 380 49.67 -0.72 -24.30
CA ASN A 380 51.08 -0.38 -24.45
C ASN A 380 51.89 -1.66 -24.46
N LEU A 381 52.08 -2.20 -25.64
CA LEU A 381 53.27 -2.93 -26.11
C LEU A 381 53.24 -2.91 -27.63
#